data_d6b73d75e7ac9ce470d599c42f666685
#
_entry.id   d6b73d75e7ac9ce470d599c42f666685
#
_cell.length_a   1.000
_cell.length_b   1.000
_cell.length_c   1.000
_cell.angle_alpha   90.00
_cell.angle_beta   90.00
_cell.angle_gamma   90.00
#
_symmetry.space_group_name_H-M   'P 1'
#
loop_
_entity.id
_entity.type
_entity.pdbx_description
1 polymer ?
#
loop_
_entity_poly.entity_id
_entity_poly.type
_entity_poly.pdbx_seq_one_letter_code
_entity_poly.pdbx_strand_id
1 'polypeptide(L)'
;MFNKSYLKKNLTYFLEIYKNRPIKNNKSGMKIDHCFALYCLLKKIKPKYIIESGVWKGQTTWLLKKVLKNSKVFSIDIDFSNREVIYDDVKYLNKDITQYNWNKLDKNKTLIVFDDHVCFSKRLNFLKKNKFKHIIFDDNLPNHHIGYYTPKMIYERQYLIKKEFIKYSNIYRSFKFIIRYFNNEFANNVKFNFNFKFIKITYSIKVNKNLKKNFDTFRNKIKIYYEFPPIIKFNYKKRFEKVLTNFNESISHSYNVKKPIFNMNEIKLSEELTKELNAQYSNICYINLN
;
A
#
# COMPACT_ATOMS: atom_id res chain seq x y z
N MET A 1 -7.34 -10.40 13.18
CA MET A 1 -7.50 -9.05 13.76
C MET A 1 -8.94 -8.58 13.67
N PHE A 2 -9.55 -8.62 12.52
CA PHE A 2 -10.96 -8.32 12.30
C PHE A 2 -11.69 -9.57 11.82
N ASN A 3 -12.84 -9.88 12.43
CA ASN A 3 -13.71 -10.93 11.93
C ASN A 3 -14.67 -10.38 10.85
N LYS A 4 -15.28 -11.28 10.08
CA LYS A 4 -16.16 -10.92 8.95
C LYS A 4 -17.38 -10.10 9.40
N SER A 5 -17.95 -10.43 10.56
CA SER A 5 -19.11 -9.71 11.12
C SER A 5 -18.77 -8.25 11.44
N TYR A 6 -17.62 -8.02 12.10
CA TYR A 6 -17.15 -6.66 12.38
C TYR A 6 -16.96 -5.85 11.09
N LEU A 7 -16.32 -6.46 10.08
CA LEU A 7 -16.09 -5.78 8.80
C LEU A 7 -17.43 -5.47 8.09
N LYS A 8 -18.36 -6.42 8.05
CA LYS A 8 -19.70 -6.20 7.47
C LYS A 8 -20.45 -5.03 8.13
N LYS A 9 -20.52 -5.04 9.47
CA LYS A 9 -21.17 -3.97 10.24
C LYS A 9 -20.54 -2.59 9.96
N ASN A 10 -19.23 -2.53 9.96
CA ASN A 10 -18.52 -1.26 9.77
C ASN A 10 -18.56 -0.75 8.32
N LEU A 11 -18.78 -1.62 7.33
CA LEU A 11 -18.85 -1.18 5.94
C LEU A 11 -20.05 -0.27 5.69
N THR A 12 -21.20 -0.56 6.26
CA THR A 12 -22.39 0.29 6.11
C THR A 12 -22.11 1.71 6.61
N TYR A 13 -21.56 1.87 7.80
CA TYR A 13 -21.19 3.18 8.35
C TYR A 13 -20.11 3.88 7.52
N PHE A 14 -19.13 3.11 7.06
CA PHE A 14 -18.07 3.65 6.20
C PHE A 14 -18.64 4.17 4.89
N LEU A 15 -19.53 3.44 4.24
CA LEU A 15 -20.14 3.84 2.95
C LEU A 15 -20.90 5.16 3.07
N GLU A 16 -21.63 5.39 4.19
CA GLU A 16 -22.29 6.67 4.45
C GLU A 16 -21.29 7.83 4.55
N ILE A 17 -20.14 7.60 5.17
CA ILE A 17 -19.07 8.59 5.22
C ILE A 17 -18.46 8.77 3.81
N TYR A 18 -18.16 7.68 3.13
CA TYR A 18 -17.43 7.68 1.85
C TYR A 18 -18.21 8.29 0.70
N LYS A 19 -19.55 8.22 0.72
CA LYS A 19 -20.42 8.94 -0.24
C LYS A 19 -20.12 10.44 -0.26
N ASN A 20 -19.78 11.01 0.89
CA ASN A 20 -19.51 12.44 1.07
C ASN A 20 -18.02 12.79 0.93
N ARG A 21 -17.22 11.92 0.34
CA ARG A 21 -15.80 12.22 0.10
C ARG A 21 -15.64 13.43 -0.83
N PRO A 22 -14.69 14.33 -0.55
CA PRO A 22 -14.53 15.56 -1.34
C PRO A 22 -14.00 15.28 -2.76
N ILE A 23 -13.19 14.24 -2.91
CA ILE A 23 -12.53 13.91 -4.17
C ILE A 23 -13.23 12.68 -4.78
N LYS A 24 -14.15 12.89 -5.70
CA LYS A 24 -14.91 11.81 -6.36
C LYS A 24 -14.02 11.01 -7.33
N ASN A 25 -13.15 11.68 -8.07
CA ASN A 25 -12.19 11.05 -8.99
C ASN A 25 -10.77 11.08 -8.42
N ASN A 26 -10.51 10.23 -7.42
CA ASN A 26 -9.19 10.12 -6.82
C ASN A 26 -8.29 9.18 -7.65
N LYS A 27 -7.98 9.58 -8.89
CA LYS A 27 -7.06 8.83 -9.75
C LYS A 27 -5.67 8.78 -9.09
N SER A 28 -5.09 7.60 -9.02
CA SER A 28 -3.78 7.31 -8.42
C SER A 28 -3.67 7.46 -6.90
N GLY A 29 -4.72 7.85 -6.18
CA GLY A 29 -4.73 7.89 -4.72
C GLY A 29 -5.50 6.73 -4.10
N MET A 30 -5.45 6.65 -2.77
CA MET A 30 -6.15 5.65 -1.98
C MET A 30 -7.66 5.66 -2.24
N LYS A 31 -8.23 4.51 -2.56
CA LYS A 31 -9.63 4.35 -2.94
C LYS A 31 -10.40 3.55 -1.89
N ILE A 32 -11.62 3.14 -2.25
CA ILE A 32 -12.62 2.60 -1.33
C ILE A 32 -12.12 1.43 -0.47
N ASP A 33 -11.45 0.41 -1.02
CA ASP A 33 -10.97 -0.74 -0.23
C ASP A 33 -9.91 -0.34 0.79
N HIS A 34 -8.96 0.50 0.37
CA HIS A 34 -7.89 0.99 1.23
C HIS A 34 -8.40 2.00 2.26
N CYS A 35 -9.30 2.90 1.85
CA CYS A 35 -9.99 3.80 2.76
C CYS A 35 -10.82 3.04 3.81
N PHE A 36 -11.49 1.95 3.42
CA PHE A 36 -12.22 1.10 4.37
C PHE A 36 -11.30 0.38 5.36
N ALA A 37 -10.18 -0.13 4.88
CA ALA A 37 -9.17 -0.73 5.74
C ALA A 37 -8.65 0.27 6.78
N LEU A 38 -8.29 1.48 6.33
CA LEU A 38 -7.87 2.57 7.19
C LEU A 38 -8.97 2.95 8.19
N TYR A 39 -10.21 3.12 7.73
CA TYR A 39 -11.37 3.40 8.60
C TYR A 39 -11.50 2.37 9.73
N CYS A 40 -11.46 1.07 9.41
CA CYS A 40 -11.56 0.00 10.41
C CYS A 40 -10.43 0.09 11.45
N LEU A 41 -9.21 0.39 11.03
CA LEU A 41 -8.06 0.55 11.93
C LEU A 41 -8.20 1.76 12.82
N LEU A 42 -8.58 2.92 12.27
CA LEU A 42 -8.79 4.15 13.04
C LEU A 42 -9.84 3.93 14.14
N LYS A 43 -10.95 3.28 13.82
CA LYS A 43 -12.01 2.94 14.80
C LYS A 43 -11.53 1.99 15.90
N LYS A 44 -10.62 1.07 15.58
CA LYS A 44 -10.10 0.06 16.51
C LYS A 44 -8.95 0.59 17.37
N ILE A 45 -7.97 1.28 16.76
CA ILE A 45 -6.75 1.71 17.44
C ILE A 45 -6.96 3.02 18.18
N LYS A 46 -7.77 3.94 17.62
CA LYS A 46 -8.01 5.29 18.13
C LYS A 46 -6.69 6.01 18.45
N PRO A 47 -5.78 6.15 17.49
CA PRO A 47 -4.47 6.71 17.74
C PRO A 47 -4.59 8.18 18.17
N LYS A 48 -3.72 8.62 19.10
CA LYS A 48 -3.62 10.01 19.50
C LYS A 48 -2.92 10.87 18.44
N TYR A 49 -1.95 10.26 17.75
CA TYR A 49 -1.16 10.88 16.69
C TYR A 49 -1.24 10.04 15.41
N ILE A 50 -1.32 10.71 14.28
CA ILE A 50 -1.27 10.06 12.97
C ILE A 50 -0.21 10.76 12.14
N ILE A 51 0.67 9.98 11.52
CA ILE A 51 1.63 10.44 10.54
C ILE A 51 1.24 9.81 9.21
N GLU A 52 0.75 10.62 8.29
CA GLU A 52 0.44 10.27 6.92
C GLU A 52 1.65 10.64 6.04
N SER A 53 2.23 9.67 5.35
CA SER A 53 3.32 9.86 4.39
C SER A 53 2.80 9.51 3.01
N GLY A 54 2.69 10.53 2.15
CA GLY A 54 1.96 10.51 0.88
C GLY A 54 0.56 11.11 1.05
N VAL A 55 0.35 12.34 0.55
CA VAL A 55 -0.91 13.08 0.70
C VAL A 55 -1.68 13.15 -0.61
N TRP A 56 -0.96 13.32 -1.72
CA TRP A 56 -1.53 13.50 -3.05
C TRP A 56 -2.62 14.59 -3.03
N LYS A 57 -3.87 14.23 -3.34
CA LYS A 57 -5.01 15.14 -3.35
C LYS A 57 -5.60 15.43 -1.96
N GLY A 58 -5.21 14.67 -0.91
CA GLY A 58 -5.71 14.84 0.46
C GLY A 58 -6.93 13.98 0.82
N GLN A 59 -7.28 12.99 0.01
CA GLN A 59 -8.40 12.07 0.29
C GLN A 59 -8.18 11.30 1.59
N THR A 60 -6.97 10.83 1.82
CA THR A 60 -6.60 10.11 3.06
C THR A 60 -6.65 11.05 4.26
N THR A 61 -6.09 12.25 4.14
CA THR A 61 -6.17 13.30 5.18
C THR A 61 -7.63 13.60 5.57
N TRP A 62 -8.52 13.73 4.57
CA TRP A 62 -9.95 13.89 4.82
C TRP A 62 -10.53 12.75 5.65
N LEU A 63 -10.23 11.50 5.30
CA LEU A 63 -10.74 10.35 6.04
C LEU A 63 -10.24 10.33 7.49
N LEU A 64 -8.97 10.63 7.72
CA LEU A 64 -8.36 10.71 9.04
C LEU A 64 -9.12 11.70 9.93
N LYS A 65 -9.38 12.90 9.41
CA LYS A 65 -10.12 13.96 10.12
C LYS A 65 -11.60 13.63 10.32
N LYS A 66 -12.22 12.99 9.33
CA LYS A 66 -13.64 12.61 9.41
C LYS A 66 -13.89 11.54 10.48
N VAL A 67 -12.95 10.60 10.65
CA VAL A 67 -13.09 9.47 11.58
C VAL A 67 -12.63 9.82 12.99
N LEU A 68 -11.56 10.60 13.12
CA LEU A 68 -10.91 10.91 14.41
C LEU A 68 -10.71 12.43 14.57
N LYS A 69 -11.72 13.11 15.10
CA LYS A 69 -11.70 14.56 15.27
C LYS A 69 -10.61 15.06 16.24
N ASN A 70 -10.28 14.27 17.26
CA ASN A 70 -9.35 14.69 18.35
C ASN A 70 -7.90 14.22 18.13
N SER A 71 -7.61 13.49 17.06
CA SER A 71 -6.24 13.05 16.76
C SER A 71 -5.44 14.18 16.13
N LYS A 72 -4.18 14.33 16.55
CA LYS A 72 -3.24 15.22 15.87
C LYS A 72 -2.71 14.54 14.61
N VAL A 73 -2.93 15.17 13.46
CA VAL A 73 -2.53 14.65 12.14
C VAL A 73 -1.35 15.46 11.63
N PHE A 74 -0.33 14.72 11.15
CA PHE A 74 0.83 15.23 10.44
C PHE A 74 0.78 14.62 9.04
N SER A 75 0.51 15.44 8.02
CA SER A 75 0.43 15.01 6.63
C SER A 75 1.66 15.46 5.88
N ILE A 76 2.40 14.49 5.35
CA ILE A 76 3.72 14.66 4.77
C ILE A 76 3.67 14.35 3.28
N ASP A 77 4.13 15.27 2.47
CA ASP A 77 4.40 15.05 1.06
C ASP A 77 5.60 15.92 0.64
N ILE A 78 6.37 15.45 -0.34
CA ILE A 78 7.47 16.25 -0.91
C ILE A 78 6.95 17.31 -1.89
N ASP A 79 5.71 17.13 -2.37
CA ASP A 79 5.04 18.02 -3.31
C ASP A 79 3.54 18.11 -3.00
N PHE A 80 3.09 19.29 -2.62
CA PHE A 80 1.68 19.59 -2.35
C PHE A 80 0.93 20.24 -3.52
N SER A 81 1.52 20.31 -4.71
CA SER A 81 0.91 20.96 -5.88
C SER A 81 -0.44 20.37 -6.30
N ASN A 82 -0.64 19.07 -6.03
CA ASN A 82 -1.87 18.37 -6.38
C ASN A 82 -2.91 18.32 -5.25
N ARG A 83 -2.62 18.92 -4.09
CA ARG A 83 -3.51 18.85 -2.93
C ARG A 83 -4.77 19.69 -3.15
N GLU A 84 -5.92 19.03 -3.07
CA GLU A 84 -7.25 19.65 -3.21
C GLU A 84 -7.95 19.85 -1.86
N VAL A 85 -7.57 19.10 -0.82
CA VAL A 85 -8.20 19.14 0.50
C VAL A 85 -7.21 19.64 1.54
N ILE A 86 -7.62 20.66 2.30
CA ILE A 86 -6.80 21.32 3.32
C ILE A 86 -7.61 21.42 4.62
N TYR A 87 -6.95 21.20 5.75
CA TYR A 87 -7.50 21.38 7.11
C TYR A 87 -6.54 22.22 7.93
N ASP A 88 -7.04 23.25 8.61
CA ASP A 88 -6.22 24.17 9.40
C ASP A 88 -5.59 23.51 10.63
N ASP A 89 -6.23 22.47 11.15
CA ASP A 89 -5.78 21.71 12.32
C ASP A 89 -4.90 20.49 11.93
N VAL A 90 -4.48 20.37 10.67
CA VAL A 90 -3.51 19.39 10.18
C VAL A 90 -2.16 20.04 9.99
N LYS A 91 -1.12 19.44 10.51
CA LYS A 91 0.25 19.91 10.27
C LYS A 91 0.80 19.33 8.99
N TYR A 92 0.89 20.16 7.96
CA TYR A 92 1.49 19.78 6.67
C TYR A 92 3.00 19.99 6.69
N LEU A 93 3.75 19.01 6.19
CA LEU A 93 5.21 18.96 6.22
C LEU A 93 5.73 18.55 4.84
N ASN A 94 6.60 19.38 4.23
CA ASN A 94 7.01 19.30 2.83
C ASN A 94 8.37 18.61 2.57
N LYS A 95 8.80 17.74 3.47
CA LYS A 95 10.03 16.95 3.31
C LYS A 95 9.73 15.51 3.60
N ASP A 96 10.65 14.60 3.24
CA ASP A 96 10.49 13.18 3.59
C ASP A 96 10.34 12.97 5.10
N ILE A 97 9.53 12.00 5.50
CA ILE A 97 9.24 11.66 6.91
C ILE A 97 10.51 11.44 7.74
N THR A 98 11.60 11.00 7.12
CA THR A 98 12.88 10.73 7.79
C THR A 98 13.63 11.99 8.20
N GLN A 99 13.28 13.15 7.65
CA GLN A 99 13.93 14.43 7.92
C GLN A 99 13.35 15.17 9.14
N TYR A 100 12.31 14.64 9.76
CA TYR A 100 11.68 15.25 10.93
C TYR A 100 12.02 14.50 12.21
N ASN A 101 12.02 15.25 13.32
CA ASN A 101 12.20 14.70 14.66
C ASN A 101 10.85 14.32 15.27
N TRP A 102 10.67 13.04 15.51
CA TRP A 102 9.44 12.45 16.07
C TRP A 102 9.55 12.07 17.56
N ASN A 103 10.61 12.45 18.25
CA ASN A 103 10.88 12.01 19.63
C ASN A 103 9.77 12.40 20.61
N LYS A 104 9.09 13.52 20.38
CA LYS A 104 8.01 14.02 21.24
C LYS A 104 6.69 13.22 21.12
N LEU A 105 6.55 12.33 20.14
CA LEU A 105 5.34 11.54 19.97
C LEU A 105 5.39 10.24 20.76
N ASP A 106 4.28 9.90 21.42
CA ASP A 106 4.09 8.58 22.05
C ASP A 106 4.00 7.51 20.95
N LYS A 107 5.00 6.63 20.90
CA LYS A 107 5.16 5.61 19.86
C LYS A 107 4.08 4.53 19.90
N ASN A 108 3.48 4.30 21.06
CA ASN A 108 2.40 3.33 21.23
C ASN A 108 1.03 3.92 20.82
N LYS A 109 0.90 5.25 20.80
CA LYS A 109 -0.35 5.97 20.45
C LYS A 109 -0.24 6.65 19.08
N THR A 110 0.80 6.35 18.31
CA THR A 110 1.01 6.90 16.97
C THR A 110 0.77 5.82 15.91
N LEU A 111 -0.08 6.13 14.95
CA LEU A 111 -0.26 5.36 13.72
C LEU A 111 0.50 6.03 12.58
N ILE A 112 1.29 5.24 11.84
CA ILE A 112 1.89 5.69 10.59
C ILE A 112 1.13 5.07 9.43
N VAL A 113 0.80 5.88 8.43
CA VAL A 113 0.23 5.47 7.16
C VAL A 113 1.23 5.80 6.07
N PHE A 114 1.80 4.77 5.43
CA PHE A 114 2.67 4.91 4.28
C PHE A 114 1.87 4.69 3.00
N ASP A 115 1.72 5.75 2.21
CA ASP A 115 1.15 5.79 0.85
C ASP A 115 2.04 6.67 -0.05
N ASP A 116 3.35 6.65 0.23
CA ASP A 116 4.34 7.53 -0.39
C ASP A 116 5.12 6.87 -1.53
N HIS A 117 4.73 5.67 -1.93
CA HIS A 117 5.37 4.88 -2.99
C HIS A 117 6.88 4.69 -2.79
N VAL A 118 7.37 4.79 -1.55
CA VAL A 118 8.77 4.53 -1.20
C VAL A 118 8.95 3.07 -0.82
N CYS A 119 10.02 2.46 -1.32
CA CYS A 119 10.37 1.08 -0.99
C CYS A 119 10.43 0.87 0.52
N PHE A 120 9.76 -0.16 1.02
CA PHE A 120 9.68 -0.41 2.46
C PHE A 120 11.04 -0.64 3.11
N SER A 121 12.04 -1.15 2.39
CA SER A 121 13.41 -1.28 2.90
C SER A 121 14.00 0.06 3.36
N LYS A 122 13.67 1.16 2.68
CA LYS A 122 14.08 2.52 3.09
C LYS A 122 13.36 2.98 4.36
N ARG A 123 12.11 2.54 4.56
CA ARG A 123 11.31 2.85 5.76
C ARG A 123 11.74 2.03 6.99
N LEU A 124 12.41 0.89 6.80
CA LEU A 124 12.87 0.06 7.93
C LEU A 124 13.83 0.77 8.88
N ASN A 125 14.78 1.53 8.35
CA ASN A 125 15.72 2.29 9.18
C ASN A 125 14.99 3.38 9.99
N PHE A 126 14.04 4.06 9.37
CA PHE A 126 13.17 5.04 10.04
C PHE A 126 12.37 4.39 11.17
N LEU A 127 11.73 3.25 10.92
CA LEU A 127 10.94 2.53 11.92
C LEU A 127 11.83 2.00 13.06
N LYS A 128 13.01 1.48 12.76
CA LYS A 128 13.99 1.03 13.75
C LYS A 128 14.43 2.16 14.68
N LYS A 129 14.74 3.33 14.09
CA LYS A 129 15.19 4.52 14.85
C LYS A 129 14.08 5.06 15.76
N ASN A 130 12.86 5.16 15.24
CA ASN A 130 11.76 5.84 15.93
C ASN A 130 10.88 4.91 16.78
N LYS A 131 10.97 3.58 16.62
CA LYS A 131 10.27 2.56 17.43
C LYS A 131 8.74 2.69 17.42
N PHE A 132 8.13 3.15 16.32
CA PHE A 132 6.69 3.20 16.17
C PHE A 132 6.08 1.79 16.14
N LYS A 133 4.91 1.64 16.75
CA LYS A 133 4.25 0.34 16.93
C LYS A 133 3.19 0.04 15.87
N HIS A 134 2.44 1.04 15.43
CA HIS A 134 1.30 0.86 14.54
C HIS A 134 1.62 1.42 13.15
N ILE A 135 1.58 0.56 12.16
CA ILE A 135 1.96 0.88 10.78
C ILE A 135 0.88 0.37 9.84
N ILE A 136 0.41 1.21 8.96
CA ILE A 136 -0.29 0.85 7.73
C ILE A 136 0.67 1.03 6.56
N PHE A 137 0.64 0.11 5.62
CA PHE A 137 1.38 0.21 4.38
C PHE A 137 0.44 -0.07 3.21
N ASP A 138 0.27 0.95 2.38
CA ASP A 138 -0.37 0.85 1.08
C ASP A 138 0.58 0.17 0.09
N ASP A 139 0.11 -0.24 -1.08
CA ASP A 139 0.93 -0.94 -2.07
C ASP A 139 1.69 -2.18 -1.53
N ASN A 140 1.09 -2.92 -0.60
CA ASN A 140 1.66 -4.14 -0.03
C ASN A 140 1.64 -5.31 -1.04
N LEU A 141 2.28 -5.08 -2.16
CA LEU A 141 2.27 -5.92 -3.34
C LEU A 141 3.22 -7.13 -3.19
N PRO A 142 2.91 -8.25 -3.84
CA PRO A 142 3.81 -9.41 -3.83
C PRO A 142 5.06 -9.17 -4.70
N ASN A 143 6.06 -10.03 -4.52
CA ASN A 143 7.42 -9.90 -5.03
C ASN A 143 7.57 -9.62 -6.55
N HIS A 144 6.64 -10.10 -7.37
CA HIS A 144 6.69 -9.90 -8.82
C HIS A 144 6.22 -8.51 -9.28
N HIS A 145 5.77 -7.67 -8.36
CA HIS A 145 5.38 -6.29 -8.63
C HIS A 145 6.55 -5.32 -8.43
N ILE A 146 7.52 -5.43 -9.30
CA ILE A 146 8.45 -4.36 -9.68
C ILE A 146 9.15 -3.60 -8.53
N GLY A 147 10.33 -4.06 -8.15
CA GLY A 147 11.37 -3.17 -7.59
C GLY A 147 11.12 -2.59 -6.19
N TYR A 148 10.04 -2.97 -5.53
CA TYR A 148 9.76 -2.59 -4.16
C TYR A 148 9.83 -3.80 -3.25
N TYR A 149 10.58 -3.68 -2.16
CA TYR A 149 10.34 -4.56 -1.02
C TYR A 149 9.12 -4.06 -0.27
N THR A 150 8.20 -4.96 0.00
CA THR A 150 6.97 -4.69 0.73
C THR A 150 6.97 -5.44 2.07
N PRO A 151 6.14 -5.04 3.03
CA PRO A 151 5.95 -5.83 4.24
C PRO A 151 5.55 -7.28 3.98
N LYS A 152 4.73 -7.54 2.94
CA LYS A 152 4.33 -8.89 2.53
C LYS A 152 5.54 -9.76 2.20
N MET A 153 6.44 -9.24 1.38
CA MET A 153 7.65 -9.97 0.99
C MET A 153 8.52 -10.32 2.20
N ILE A 154 8.60 -9.41 3.17
CA ILE A 154 9.39 -9.62 4.38
C ILE A 154 8.71 -10.64 5.29
N TYR A 155 7.42 -10.49 5.53
CA TYR A 155 6.66 -11.37 6.40
C TYR A 155 6.63 -12.81 5.89
N GLU A 156 6.41 -13.01 4.60
CA GLU A 156 6.37 -14.31 3.91
C GLU A 156 7.76 -14.85 3.54
N ARG A 157 8.85 -14.14 3.87
CA ARG A 157 10.23 -14.49 3.51
C ARG A 157 10.45 -14.68 2.00
N GLN A 158 9.69 -13.98 1.17
CA GLN A 158 9.81 -14.10 -0.30
C GLN A 158 11.19 -13.67 -0.81
N TYR A 159 11.93 -12.86 -0.05
CA TYR A 159 13.30 -12.46 -0.34
C TYR A 159 14.33 -13.60 -0.24
N LEU A 160 13.96 -14.74 0.33
CA LEU A 160 14.81 -15.95 0.38
C LEU A 160 14.63 -16.83 -0.86
N ILE A 161 13.59 -16.61 -1.64
CA ILE A 161 13.23 -17.44 -2.78
C ILE A 161 14.00 -16.94 -3.99
N LYS A 162 14.94 -17.74 -4.51
CA LYS A 162 15.57 -17.53 -5.81
C LYS A 162 14.54 -17.83 -6.90
N LYS A 163 13.79 -16.84 -7.35
CA LYS A 163 12.90 -16.98 -8.52
C LYS A 163 13.37 -16.04 -9.62
N GLU A 164 13.39 -16.56 -10.82
CA GLU A 164 13.46 -15.73 -12.01
C GLU A 164 12.06 -15.19 -12.30
N PHE A 165 11.98 -13.91 -12.52
CA PHE A 165 10.76 -13.24 -12.90
C PHE A 165 10.84 -12.91 -14.38
N ILE A 166 9.76 -13.16 -15.10
CA ILE A 166 9.66 -12.85 -16.51
C ILE A 166 8.62 -11.76 -16.67
N LYS A 167 8.98 -10.70 -17.35
CA LYS A 167 8.06 -9.61 -17.68
C LYS A 167 8.09 -9.36 -19.18
N TYR A 168 6.91 -9.23 -19.77
CA TYR A 168 6.74 -8.77 -21.14
C TYR A 168 6.30 -7.30 -21.12
N SER A 169 6.91 -6.48 -21.92
CA SER A 169 6.63 -5.05 -21.95
C SER A 169 6.85 -4.49 -23.36
N ASN A 170 6.11 -3.45 -23.71
CA ASN A 170 6.44 -2.69 -24.92
C ASN A 170 7.73 -1.86 -24.70
N ILE A 171 8.35 -1.43 -25.79
CA ILE A 171 9.66 -0.73 -25.78
C ILE A 171 9.67 0.47 -24.83
N TYR A 172 8.67 1.33 -24.87
CA TYR A 172 8.61 2.54 -24.05
C TYR A 172 8.50 2.24 -22.55
N ARG A 173 7.66 1.27 -22.16
CA ARG A 173 7.52 0.86 -20.74
C ARG A 173 8.75 0.11 -20.24
N SER A 174 9.43 -0.60 -21.15
CA SER A 174 10.69 -1.28 -20.82
C SER A 174 11.79 -0.29 -20.52
N PHE A 175 11.87 0.83 -21.25
CA PHE A 175 12.83 1.92 -20.96
C PHE A 175 12.61 2.52 -19.56
N LYS A 176 11.38 2.86 -19.20
CA LYS A 176 11.05 3.31 -17.83
C LYS A 176 11.37 2.26 -16.76
N PHE A 177 11.17 0.98 -17.09
CA PHE A 177 11.51 -0.11 -16.20
C PHE A 177 13.03 -0.24 -16.04
N ILE A 178 13.77 -0.14 -17.14
CA ILE A 178 15.24 -0.18 -17.16
C ILE A 178 15.80 0.96 -16.30
N ILE A 179 15.36 2.20 -16.49
CA ILE A 179 15.82 3.35 -15.71
C ILE A 179 15.50 3.17 -14.23
N ARG A 180 14.29 2.74 -13.88
CA ARG A 180 13.93 2.43 -12.48
C ARG A 180 14.74 1.27 -11.90
N TYR A 181 15.17 0.34 -12.74
CA TYR A 181 15.92 -0.83 -12.35
C TYR A 181 17.39 -0.53 -12.11
N PHE A 182 18.01 0.29 -12.97
CA PHE A 182 19.40 0.72 -12.78
C PHE A 182 19.57 1.67 -11.58
N ASN A 183 18.53 2.39 -11.21
CA ASN A 183 18.50 3.23 -10.01
C ASN A 183 18.13 2.46 -8.73
N ASN A 184 17.83 1.17 -8.82
CA ASN A 184 17.49 0.34 -7.67
C ASN A 184 18.60 -0.69 -7.41
N GLU A 185 19.14 -0.69 -6.21
CA GLU A 185 20.15 -1.65 -5.70
C GLU A 185 19.69 -3.12 -5.69
N PHE A 186 18.53 -3.42 -6.30
CA PHE A 186 17.78 -4.67 -6.09
C PHE A 186 17.92 -5.71 -7.20
N ALA A 187 18.36 -5.32 -8.39
CA ALA A 187 18.42 -6.25 -9.48
C ALA A 187 19.85 -6.69 -9.78
N ASN A 188 20.13 -7.91 -9.41
CA ASN A 188 21.29 -8.60 -9.92
C ASN A 188 20.81 -9.55 -11.02
N ASN A 189 21.39 -9.47 -12.20
CA ASN A 189 21.09 -10.29 -13.39
C ASN A 189 19.77 -9.95 -14.06
N VAL A 190 19.77 -8.92 -14.89
CA VAL A 190 18.68 -8.62 -15.82
C VAL A 190 19.10 -9.06 -17.20
N LYS A 191 18.29 -9.95 -17.81
CA LYS A 191 18.46 -10.36 -19.22
C LYS A 191 17.32 -9.78 -20.04
N PHE A 192 17.65 -9.14 -21.16
CA PHE A 192 16.69 -8.59 -22.11
C PHE A 192 16.72 -9.45 -23.37
N ASN A 193 15.57 -10.00 -23.72
CA ASN A 193 15.37 -10.65 -25.01
C ASN A 193 14.38 -9.82 -25.83
N PHE A 194 14.82 -9.32 -26.95
CA PHE A 194 14.02 -8.50 -27.85
C PHE A 194 13.26 -9.37 -28.84
N ASN A 195 11.97 -9.10 -29.03
CA ASN A 195 11.17 -9.64 -30.13
C ASN A 195 10.41 -8.46 -30.76
N PHE A 196 10.02 -8.57 -32.04
CA PHE A 196 9.42 -7.48 -32.83
C PHE A 196 8.17 -6.84 -32.21
N LYS A 197 7.48 -7.53 -31.29
CA LYS A 197 6.24 -7.03 -30.65
C LYS A 197 6.39 -6.73 -29.15
N PHE A 198 7.40 -7.25 -28.47
CA PHE A 198 7.58 -7.08 -27.04
C PHE A 198 9.01 -7.36 -26.59
N ILE A 199 9.36 -6.83 -25.43
CA ILE A 199 10.62 -7.13 -24.76
C ILE A 199 10.32 -8.12 -23.62
N LYS A 200 10.94 -9.28 -23.66
CA LYS A 200 10.97 -10.23 -22.55
C LYS A 200 12.10 -9.84 -21.61
N ILE A 201 11.76 -9.45 -20.41
CA ILE A 201 12.71 -9.10 -19.35
C ILE A 201 12.71 -10.23 -18.33
N THR A 202 13.84 -10.88 -18.18
CA THR A 202 14.07 -11.86 -17.12
C THR A 202 14.96 -11.25 -16.08
N TYR A 203 14.58 -11.29 -14.81
CA TYR A 203 15.35 -10.73 -13.71
C TYR A 203 15.25 -11.59 -12.46
N SER A 204 16.29 -11.55 -11.64
CA SER A 204 16.30 -12.15 -10.31
C SER A 204 16.53 -11.09 -9.25
N ILE A 205 15.92 -11.26 -8.09
CA ILE A 205 16.14 -10.39 -6.94
C ILE A 205 17.09 -11.09 -6.00
N LYS A 206 18.23 -10.46 -5.70
CA LYS A 206 19.21 -10.94 -4.73
C LYS A 206 19.31 -9.92 -3.59
N VAL A 207 18.92 -10.34 -2.41
CA VAL A 207 19.06 -9.54 -1.20
C VAL A 207 20.46 -9.71 -0.65
N ASN A 208 21.19 -8.63 -0.40
CA ASN A 208 22.48 -8.68 0.25
C ASN A 208 22.37 -9.12 1.73
N LYS A 209 23.48 -9.57 2.33
CA LYS A 209 23.49 -10.09 3.70
C LYS A 209 22.96 -9.09 4.74
N ASN A 210 23.33 -7.80 4.61
CA ASN A 210 22.92 -6.75 5.55
C ASN A 210 21.41 -6.48 5.47
N LEU A 211 20.86 -6.39 4.25
CA LEU A 211 19.44 -6.17 4.04
C LEU A 211 18.63 -7.39 4.51
N LYS A 212 19.12 -8.60 4.27
CA LYS A 212 18.53 -9.83 4.80
C LYS A 212 18.45 -9.79 6.33
N LYS A 213 19.56 -9.45 7.02
CA LYS A 213 19.59 -9.30 8.47
C LYS A 213 18.58 -8.27 8.97
N ASN A 214 18.45 -7.14 8.26
CA ASN A 214 17.44 -6.12 8.59
C ASN A 214 16.01 -6.64 8.43
N PHE A 215 15.71 -7.40 7.38
CA PHE A 215 14.41 -8.01 7.15
C PHE A 215 14.06 -9.04 8.23
N ASP A 216 15.01 -9.94 8.56
CA ASP A 216 14.84 -10.93 9.61
C ASP A 216 14.60 -10.26 10.97
N THR A 217 15.37 -9.23 11.30
CA THR A 217 15.20 -8.45 12.54
C THR A 217 13.84 -7.76 12.60
N PHE A 218 13.38 -7.16 11.51
CA PHE A 218 12.06 -6.53 11.46
C PHE A 218 10.95 -7.57 11.58
N ARG A 219 11.03 -8.65 10.82
CA ARG A 219 10.04 -9.74 10.85
C ARG A 219 9.84 -10.31 12.24
N ASN A 220 10.93 -10.53 12.98
CA ASN A 220 10.88 -11.07 14.35
C ASN A 220 10.24 -10.12 15.36
N LYS A 221 10.10 -8.83 15.03
CA LYS A 221 9.40 -7.84 15.85
C LYS A 221 7.92 -7.74 15.52
N ILE A 222 7.44 -8.38 14.46
CA ILE A 222 6.04 -8.32 14.06
C ILE A 222 5.21 -9.14 15.06
N LYS A 223 4.39 -8.46 15.84
CA LYS A 223 3.38 -9.06 16.70
C LYS A 223 2.10 -9.38 15.93
N ILE A 224 1.67 -8.46 15.05
CA ILE A 224 0.50 -8.65 14.20
C ILE A 224 0.88 -8.23 12.78
N TYR A 225 0.62 -9.09 11.83
CA TYR A 225 0.58 -8.80 10.41
C TYR A 225 -0.82 -9.12 9.89
N TYR A 226 -1.49 -8.14 9.31
CA TYR A 226 -2.85 -8.33 8.84
C TYR A 226 -3.05 -7.67 7.48
N GLU A 227 -3.33 -8.46 6.46
CA GLU A 227 -3.80 -7.99 5.15
C GLU A 227 -5.31 -7.86 5.15
N PHE A 228 -5.82 -6.72 4.69
CA PHE A 228 -7.26 -6.53 4.62
C PHE A 228 -7.86 -7.32 3.46
N PRO A 229 -9.00 -8.00 3.68
CA PRO A 229 -9.72 -8.61 2.59
C PRO A 229 -10.36 -7.54 1.70
N PRO A 230 -10.53 -7.78 0.40
CA PRO A 230 -11.28 -6.88 -0.47
C PRO A 230 -12.76 -6.84 -0.04
N ILE A 231 -13.45 -5.73 -0.32
CA ILE A 231 -14.88 -5.59 -0.01
C ILE A 231 -15.69 -6.60 -0.84
N ILE A 232 -15.44 -6.63 -2.15
CA ILE A 232 -16.03 -7.61 -3.07
C ILE A 232 -14.91 -8.31 -3.86
N LYS A 233 -15.26 -9.32 -4.63
CA LYS A 233 -14.31 -10.00 -5.50
C LYS A 233 -13.67 -9.01 -6.47
N PHE A 234 -12.36 -8.86 -6.37
CA PHE A 234 -11.61 -7.99 -7.26
C PHE A 234 -11.55 -8.55 -8.68
N ASN A 235 -11.95 -7.73 -9.67
CA ASN A 235 -11.81 -8.11 -11.07
C ASN A 235 -10.46 -7.68 -11.61
N TYR A 236 -9.47 -8.51 -11.36
CA TYR A 236 -8.09 -8.29 -11.75
C TYR A 236 -7.91 -8.10 -13.27
N LYS A 237 -8.66 -8.82 -14.10
CA LYS A 237 -8.54 -8.73 -15.56
C LYS A 237 -8.81 -7.32 -16.07
N LYS A 238 -9.87 -6.65 -15.62
CA LYS A 238 -10.24 -5.31 -16.10
C LYS A 238 -9.16 -4.24 -15.87
N ARG A 239 -8.45 -4.29 -14.74
CA ARG A 239 -7.41 -3.29 -14.46
C ARG A 239 -6.13 -3.50 -15.24
N PHE A 240 -5.75 -4.74 -15.44
CA PHE A 240 -4.45 -5.12 -15.98
C PHE A 240 -4.53 -5.72 -17.40
N GLU A 241 -5.71 -5.77 -18.00
CA GLU A 241 -5.92 -6.31 -19.36
C GLU A 241 -4.91 -5.74 -20.37
N LYS A 242 -4.60 -4.45 -20.32
CA LYS A 242 -3.56 -3.83 -21.17
C LYS A 242 -2.12 -4.20 -20.80
N VAL A 243 -1.90 -4.78 -19.61
CA VAL A 243 -0.58 -5.14 -19.08
C VAL A 243 -0.39 -6.65 -19.07
N LEU A 244 -1.48 -7.40 -19.04
CA LEU A 244 -1.52 -8.83 -18.69
C LEU A 244 -1.91 -9.75 -19.82
N THR A 245 -2.12 -9.26 -21.02
CA THR A 245 -2.36 -10.13 -22.20
C THR A 245 -1.30 -11.24 -22.37
N ASN A 246 -0.25 -11.23 -21.53
CA ASN A 246 0.83 -12.22 -21.56
C ASN A 246 1.35 -12.64 -20.16
N PHE A 247 0.58 -12.44 -19.09
CA PHE A 247 0.96 -12.91 -17.76
C PHE A 247 0.31 -14.27 -17.46
N ASN A 248 1.12 -15.23 -17.03
CA ASN A 248 0.65 -16.54 -16.57
C ASN A 248 -0.31 -16.42 -15.38
N GLU A 249 -1.33 -17.26 -15.32
CA GLU A 249 -2.36 -17.31 -14.28
C GLU A 249 -1.80 -17.41 -12.84
N SER A 250 -0.58 -17.89 -12.68
CA SER A 250 0.12 -17.96 -11.38
C SER A 250 0.29 -16.60 -10.68
N ILE A 251 0.19 -15.50 -11.41
CA ILE A 251 0.35 -14.14 -10.87
C ILE A 251 -0.95 -13.64 -10.25
N SER A 252 -2.10 -14.04 -10.80
CA SER A 252 -3.42 -13.60 -10.29
C SER A 252 -3.68 -14.07 -8.86
N HIS A 253 -3.14 -15.23 -8.46
CA HIS A 253 -3.33 -15.79 -7.13
C HIS A 253 -2.53 -15.11 -6.02
N SER A 254 -1.51 -14.33 -6.37
CA SER A 254 -0.61 -13.74 -5.39
C SER A 254 -0.99 -12.32 -4.93
N TYR A 255 -1.92 -11.65 -5.59
CA TYR A 255 -2.28 -10.26 -5.26
C TYR A 255 -3.12 -10.13 -4.00
N ASN A 256 -4.13 -10.93 -3.85
CA ASN A 256 -4.90 -10.98 -2.61
C ASN A 256 -5.58 -12.35 -2.49
N VAL A 257 -5.01 -13.22 -1.67
CA VAL A 257 -5.54 -14.57 -1.40
C VAL A 257 -6.71 -14.58 -0.41
N LYS A 258 -7.06 -13.44 0.19
CA LYS A 258 -8.15 -13.39 1.14
C LYS A 258 -9.50 -13.39 0.43
N LYS A 259 -10.43 -14.19 0.97
CA LYS A 259 -11.82 -14.18 0.51
C LYS A 259 -12.44 -12.80 0.74
N PRO A 260 -13.22 -12.27 -0.21
CA PRO A 260 -13.88 -10.98 -0.06
C PRO A 260 -14.84 -10.98 1.13
N ILE A 261 -15.14 -9.79 1.65
CA ILE A 261 -16.08 -9.59 2.75
C ILE A 261 -17.48 -9.97 2.32
N PHE A 262 -17.86 -9.56 1.09
CA PHE A 262 -19.16 -9.82 0.49
C PHE A 262 -19.04 -10.52 -0.86
N ASN A 263 -20.04 -11.33 -1.20
CA ASN A 263 -20.31 -11.69 -2.58
C ASN A 263 -21.05 -10.51 -3.27
N MET A 264 -20.99 -10.43 -4.59
CA MET A 264 -21.63 -9.35 -5.36
C MET A 264 -23.12 -9.20 -5.05
N ASN A 265 -23.82 -10.32 -4.75
CA ASN A 265 -25.25 -10.34 -4.46
C ASN A 265 -25.60 -10.00 -3.00
N GLU A 266 -24.62 -9.94 -2.11
CA GLU A 266 -24.83 -9.66 -0.68
C GLU A 266 -24.84 -8.17 -0.34
N ILE A 267 -24.42 -7.31 -1.25
CA ILE A 267 -24.31 -5.87 -1.02
C ILE A 267 -24.77 -5.08 -2.24
N LYS A 268 -25.66 -4.11 -2.02
CA LYS A 268 -26.04 -3.12 -3.01
C LYS A 268 -25.06 -1.94 -2.95
N LEU A 269 -24.21 -1.80 -3.96
CA LEU A 269 -23.34 -0.66 -4.16
C LEU A 269 -23.88 0.20 -5.32
N SER A 270 -23.63 1.51 -5.26
CA SER A 270 -23.89 2.36 -6.41
C SER A 270 -23.00 1.96 -7.58
N GLU A 271 -23.41 2.32 -8.79
CA GLU A 271 -22.62 2.06 -10.00
C GLU A 271 -21.23 2.70 -9.92
N GLU A 272 -21.13 3.93 -9.38
CA GLU A 272 -19.89 4.64 -9.15
C GLU A 272 -18.94 3.85 -8.24
N LEU A 273 -19.43 3.37 -7.09
CA LEU A 273 -18.63 2.59 -6.14
C LEU A 273 -18.22 1.22 -6.71
N THR A 274 -19.10 0.60 -7.47
CA THR A 274 -18.80 -0.66 -8.16
C THR A 274 -17.71 -0.47 -9.22
N LYS A 275 -17.77 0.61 -10.01
CA LYS A 275 -16.72 0.97 -10.97
C LYS A 275 -15.39 1.24 -10.26
N GLU A 276 -15.42 1.94 -9.13
CA GLU A 276 -14.22 2.22 -8.34
C GLU A 276 -13.59 0.92 -7.82
N LEU A 277 -14.37 0.02 -7.22
CA LEU A 277 -13.91 -1.29 -6.73
C LEU A 277 -13.31 -2.16 -7.84
N ASN A 278 -13.93 -2.17 -9.02
CA ASN A 278 -13.43 -2.93 -10.16
C ASN A 278 -12.15 -2.35 -10.79
N ALA A 279 -11.86 -1.08 -10.51
CA ALA A 279 -10.71 -0.37 -11.10
C ALA A 279 -9.46 -0.36 -10.20
N GLN A 280 -9.54 -0.90 -8.98
CA GLN A 280 -8.43 -0.89 -8.03
C GLN A 280 -7.96 -2.30 -7.66
N TYR A 281 -6.81 -2.37 -7.03
CA TYR A 281 -6.31 -3.54 -6.31
C TYR A 281 -6.49 -3.35 -4.81
N SER A 282 -6.53 -4.44 -4.07
CA SER A 282 -6.68 -4.43 -2.62
C SER A 282 -5.45 -5.04 -1.96
N ASN A 283 -4.42 -4.25 -1.83
CA ASN A 283 -3.13 -4.64 -1.22
C ASN A 283 -2.71 -3.62 -0.17
N ILE A 284 -3.37 -3.67 0.97
CA ILE A 284 -3.04 -2.85 2.12
C ILE A 284 -2.86 -3.75 3.34
N CYS A 285 -1.85 -3.48 4.14
CA CYS A 285 -1.63 -4.23 5.37
C CYS A 285 -1.48 -3.33 6.59
N TYR A 286 -1.77 -3.93 7.73
CA TYR A 286 -1.48 -3.37 9.05
C TYR A 286 -0.44 -4.23 9.75
N ILE A 287 0.51 -3.56 10.39
CA ILE A 287 1.58 -4.16 11.17
C ILE A 287 1.56 -3.57 12.57
N ASN A 288 1.60 -4.44 13.57
CA ASN A 288 1.90 -4.05 14.93
C ASN A 288 3.22 -4.67 15.35
N LEU A 289 4.10 -3.85 15.87
CA LEU A 289 5.42 -4.26 16.36
C LEU A 289 5.43 -4.39 17.89
N ASN A 290 6.28 -5.30 18.39
CA ASN A 290 6.59 -5.44 19.82
C ASN A 290 7.30 -4.21 20.37
#